data_6eb84715fd65d86d7f363806a5035975
#
_entry.id   6eb84715fd65d86d7f363806a5035975
#
_cell.length_a   1.000
_cell.length_b   1.000
_cell.length_c   1.000
_cell.angle_alpha   90.00
_cell.angle_beta   90.00
_cell.angle_gamma   90.00
#
_symmetry.space_group_name_H-M   'P 1'
#
loop_
_entity.id
_entity.type
_entity.pdbx_description
1 polymer ?
#
loop_
_entity_poly.entity_id
_entity_poly.type
_entity_poly.pdbx_seq_one_letter_code
_entity_poly.pdbx_strand_id
1 'polypeptide(L)'
;NARWQLNEHIAIRGGWGITEKLPSFYTLYPKQEYRDIQTFGFSYNKIESSYIYYSQPYTLLHNENLRWQRNQNAEIGLDVNIARTRISLVGYFNRTKLPYKYASTYTPFSYDVLQLPDGFTMPTNPQINVDNQTGMVYIRDNASSYWTPMDVKVTDQTFVKSTSPDNGMDVIRRGAEMIVDFPEIIPIRTQFRVDAAYTYTKYIDNSLSYYYQNGWSHTSLANRSYQYVGIYANGDNLSTTANGKRTHSLDANITAITRIPKARLII
;
A
#
# COMPACT_ATOMS: atom_id res chain seq x y z
N ASN A 1 21.69 -19.34 -18.60
CA ASN A 1 21.65 -20.50 -17.72
C ASN A 1 22.59 -21.58 -18.26
N ALA A 2 23.32 -22.25 -17.38
CA ALA A 2 24.20 -23.36 -17.70
C ALA A 2 23.89 -24.54 -16.78
N ARG A 3 24.09 -25.74 -17.31
CA ARG A 3 24.02 -26.99 -16.54
C ARG A 3 25.25 -27.82 -16.91
N TRP A 4 25.96 -28.28 -15.91
CA TRP A 4 27.11 -29.12 -16.04
C TRP A 4 26.90 -30.45 -15.32
N GLN A 5 26.90 -31.54 -16.07
CA GLN A 5 26.80 -32.88 -15.54
C GLN A 5 28.20 -33.37 -15.17
N LEU A 6 28.48 -33.46 -13.87
CA LEU A 6 29.78 -33.93 -13.37
C LEU A 6 29.93 -35.45 -13.55
N ASN A 7 28.86 -36.19 -13.28
CA ASN A 7 28.76 -37.63 -13.47
C ASN A 7 27.27 -38.02 -13.54
N GLU A 8 26.96 -39.31 -13.63
CA GLU A 8 25.56 -39.80 -13.70
C GLU A 8 24.71 -39.43 -12.46
N HIS A 9 25.33 -39.07 -11.35
CA HIS A 9 24.67 -38.82 -10.09
C HIS A 9 24.63 -37.33 -9.72
N ILE A 10 25.52 -36.50 -10.25
CA ILE A 10 25.70 -35.11 -9.79
C ILE A 10 25.69 -34.16 -10.98
N ALA A 11 24.83 -33.15 -10.89
CA ALA A 11 24.80 -32.02 -11.80
C ALA A 11 24.84 -30.70 -11.05
N ILE A 12 25.57 -29.72 -11.58
CA ILE A 12 25.56 -28.34 -11.13
C ILE A 12 24.83 -27.51 -12.17
N ARG A 13 24.00 -26.59 -11.72
CA ARG A 13 23.33 -25.63 -12.59
C ARG A 13 23.56 -24.21 -12.07
N GLY A 14 23.56 -23.26 -12.96
CA GLY A 14 23.66 -21.87 -12.59
C GLY A 14 23.03 -20.98 -13.63
N GLY A 15 22.57 -19.83 -13.18
CA GLY A 15 21.95 -18.84 -14.03
C GLY A 15 22.21 -17.44 -13.50
N TRP A 16 22.33 -16.52 -14.44
CA TRP A 16 22.35 -15.09 -14.16
C TRP A 16 21.53 -14.38 -15.22
N GLY A 17 20.79 -13.37 -14.80
CA GLY A 17 19.96 -12.60 -15.71
C GLY A 17 19.64 -11.21 -15.18
N ILE A 18 19.40 -10.32 -16.12
CA ILE A 18 18.93 -8.96 -15.86
C ILE A 18 17.63 -8.79 -16.61
N THR A 19 16.61 -8.29 -15.90
CA THR A 19 15.34 -7.93 -16.50
C THR A 19 14.98 -6.51 -16.11
N GLU A 20 14.36 -5.79 -17.03
CA GLU A 20 13.87 -4.44 -16.77
C GLU A 20 12.36 -4.42 -16.91
N LYS A 21 11.72 -3.67 -16.02
CA LYS A 21 10.27 -3.49 -16.00
C LYS A 21 9.97 -2.02 -16.22
N LEU A 22 9.18 -1.75 -17.26
CA LEU A 22 8.66 -0.42 -17.51
C LEU A 22 7.58 -0.07 -16.48
N PRO A 23 7.40 1.22 -16.17
CA PRO A 23 6.24 1.68 -15.42
C PRO A 23 4.95 1.30 -16.15
N SER A 24 3.91 1.03 -15.40
CA SER A 24 2.59 0.82 -16.01
C SER A 24 2.07 2.12 -16.63
N PHE A 25 1.16 2.02 -17.58
CA PHE A 25 0.51 3.17 -18.17
C PHE A 25 -0.12 4.09 -17.10
N TYR A 26 -0.80 3.51 -16.10
CA TYR A 26 -1.37 4.26 -14.98
C TYR A 26 -0.34 4.92 -14.06
N THR A 27 0.87 4.39 -14.01
CA THR A 27 1.98 5.01 -13.26
C THR A 27 2.51 6.24 -14.00
N LEU A 28 2.56 6.18 -15.33
CA LEU A 28 3.01 7.30 -16.18
C LEU A 28 1.91 8.36 -16.37
N TYR A 29 0.67 7.90 -16.51
CA TYR A 29 -0.50 8.74 -16.77
C TYR A 29 -1.59 8.46 -15.73
N PRO A 30 -1.42 8.96 -14.50
CA PRO A 30 -2.39 8.73 -13.44
C PRO A 30 -3.74 9.36 -13.78
N LYS A 31 -4.81 8.67 -13.42
CA LYS A 31 -6.17 9.17 -13.60
C LYS A 31 -6.43 10.33 -12.66
N GLN A 32 -7.29 11.23 -13.11
CA GLN A 32 -7.89 12.23 -12.26
C GLN A 32 -8.75 11.56 -11.19
N GLU A 33 -8.58 11.98 -9.95
CA GLU A 33 -9.38 11.55 -8.80
C GLU A 33 -10.17 12.74 -8.27
N TYR A 34 -11.19 12.47 -7.47
CA TYR A 34 -12.01 13.51 -6.86
C TYR A 34 -11.82 13.48 -5.36
N ARG A 35 -11.82 14.68 -4.78
CA ARG A 35 -11.76 14.87 -3.35
C ARG A 35 -13.00 15.57 -2.89
N ASP A 36 -13.71 14.93 -1.95
CA ASP A 36 -14.90 15.48 -1.33
C ASP A 36 -14.49 16.29 -0.10
N ILE A 37 -14.79 17.57 -0.14
CA ILE A 37 -14.53 18.52 0.93
C ILE A 37 -15.87 18.95 1.49
N GLN A 38 -16.06 18.75 2.79
CA GLN A 38 -17.28 19.21 3.45
C GLN A 38 -17.25 20.73 3.56
N THR A 39 -18.16 21.39 2.85
CA THR A 39 -18.30 22.85 2.84
C THR A 39 -19.43 23.33 3.75
N PHE A 40 -20.30 22.41 4.17
CA PHE A 40 -21.37 22.68 5.11
C PHE A 40 -21.69 21.42 5.90
N GLY A 41 -21.96 21.57 7.19
CA GLY A 41 -22.49 20.53 8.05
C GLY A 41 -23.47 21.11 9.04
N PHE A 42 -24.64 20.47 9.12
CA PHE A 42 -25.70 20.85 10.05
C PHE A 42 -26.25 19.59 10.73
N SER A 43 -26.38 19.64 12.04
CA SER A 43 -27.01 18.59 12.84
C SER A 43 -27.91 19.21 13.88
N TYR A 44 -29.15 18.80 13.90
CA TYR A 44 -30.17 19.28 14.83
C TYR A 44 -30.81 18.12 15.56
N ASN A 45 -30.95 18.23 16.88
CA ASN A 45 -31.59 17.25 17.77
C ASN A 45 -31.12 15.78 17.60
N LYS A 46 -29.94 15.54 17.11
CA LYS A 46 -29.35 14.20 16.87
C LYS A 46 -30.16 13.27 15.93
N ILE A 47 -31.23 13.77 15.32
CA ILE A 47 -32.15 12.96 14.49
C ILE A 47 -31.88 13.20 13.01
N GLU A 48 -31.59 14.43 12.64
CA GLU A 48 -31.30 14.80 11.24
C GLU A 48 -29.96 15.49 11.12
N SER A 49 -29.20 15.07 10.15
CA SER A 49 -27.91 15.69 9.80
C SER A 49 -27.86 15.94 8.30
N SER A 50 -27.51 17.15 7.92
CA SER A 50 -27.32 17.52 6.53
C SER A 50 -25.89 17.94 6.31
N TYR A 51 -25.26 17.36 5.28
CA TYR A 51 -23.87 17.64 4.91
C TYR A 51 -23.80 17.95 3.43
N ILE A 52 -23.01 18.97 3.09
CA ILE A 52 -22.78 19.34 1.71
C ILE A 52 -21.28 19.21 1.45
N TYR A 53 -20.97 18.52 0.38
CA TYR A 53 -19.61 18.29 -0.06
C TYR A 53 -19.39 18.97 -1.41
N TYR A 54 -18.23 19.58 -1.54
CA TYR A 54 -17.70 20.06 -2.79
C TYR A 54 -16.66 19.05 -3.29
N SER A 55 -16.94 18.44 -4.43
CA SER A 55 -16.02 17.48 -5.05
C SER A 55 -15.06 18.21 -5.99
N GLN A 56 -13.80 18.29 -5.61
CA GLN A 56 -12.77 18.90 -6.44
C GLN A 56 -11.94 17.83 -7.14
N PRO A 57 -11.80 17.92 -8.47
CA PRO A 57 -10.90 17.06 -9.19
C PRO A 57 -9.44 17.38 -8.84
N TYR A 58 -8.63 16.37 -8.66
CA TYR A 58 -7.19 16.50 -8.55
C TYR A 58 -6.49 15.42 -9.38
N THR A 59 -5.32 15.74 -9.87
CA THR A 59 -4.50 14.79 -10.61
C THR A 59 -3.35 14.35 -9.73
N LEU A 60 -3.10 13.05 -9.68
CA LEU A 60 -1.89 12.54 -9.06
C LEU A 60 -0.67 13.16 -9.75
N LEU A 61 0.33 13.52 -8.96
CA LEU A 61 1.51 14.18 -9.49
C LEU A 61 2.26 13.22 -10.43
N HIS A 62 2.60 13.72 -11.59
CA HIS A 62 3.46 13.04 -12.55
C HIS A 62 4.92 13.16 -12.12
N ASN A 63 5.71 12.10 -12.31
CA ASN A 63 7.15 12.11 -12.05
C ASN A 63 7.91 11.86 -13.34
N GLU A 64 8.43 12.92 -13.93
CA GLU A 64 9.23 12.89 -15.17
C GLU A 64 10.58 12.18 -14.97
N ASN A 65 11.07 12.07 -13.74
CA ASN A 65 12.34 11.45 -13.39
C ASN A 65 12.21 9.96 -13.08
N LEU A 66 11.04 9.36 -13.32
CA LEU A 66 10.82 7.96 -13.04
C LEU A 66 11.68 7.08 -13.95
N ARG A 67 12.50 6.21 -13.35
CA ARG A 67 13.41 5.29 -14.04
C ARG A 67 12.85 3.89 -14.06
N TRP A 68 13.29 3.09 -15.02
CA TRP A 68 12.90 1.69 -15.12
C TRP A 68 13.42 0.89 -13.94
N GLN A 69 12.56 0.04 -13.43
CA GLN A 69 12.93 -0.94 -12.43
C GLN A 69 13.81 -2.01 -13.07
N ARG A 70 14.93 -2.34 -12.44
CA ARG A 70 15.86 -3.36 -12.92
C ARG A 70 16.02 -4.47 -11.91
N ASN A 71 15.80 -5.71 -12.35
CA ASN A 71 16.01 -6.90 -11.53
C ASN A 71 17.28 -7.62 -11.99
N GLN A 72 18.10 -7.98 -11.04
CA GLN A 72 19.29 -8.82 -11.22
C GLN A 72 19.06 -10.11 -10.46
N ASN A 73 19.08 -11.23 -11.16
CA ASN A 73 18.84 -12.56 -10.59
C ASN A 73 20.09 -13.40 -10.83
N ALA A 74 20.53 -14.10 -9.79
CA ALA A 74 21.58 -15.10 -9.87
C ALA A 74 21.15 -16.33 -9.07
N GLU A 75 21.40 -17.50 -9.60
CA GLU A 75 21.16 -18.77 -8.91
C GLU A 75 22.27 -19.77 -9.17
N ILE A 76 22.50 -20.62 -8.20
CA ILE A 76 23.34 -21.82 -8.31
C ILE A 76 22.58 -22.99 -7.70
N GLY A 77 22.56 -24.10 -8.39
CA GLY A 77 21.90 -25.33 -7.94
C GLY A 77 22.81 -26.54 -8.03
N LEU A 78 22.58 -27.49 -7.15
CA LEU A 78 23.21 -28.78 -7.09
C LEU A 78 22.11 -29.86 -7.08
N ASP A 79 22.10 -30.72 -8.09
CA ASP A 79 21.23 -31.87 -8.19
C ASP A 79 22.04 -33.14 -7.95
N VAL A 80 21.59 -33.95 -7.00
CA VAL A 80 22.24 -35.21 -6.62
C VAL A 80 21.24 -36.37 -6.65
N ASN A 81 21.58 -37.45 -7.31
CA ASN A 81 20.79 -38.68 -7.36
C ASN A 81 21.61 -39.85 -6.81
N ILE A 82 21.33 -40.30 -5.62
CA ILE A 82 22.05 -41.41 -4.96
C ILE A 82 21.02 -42.40 -4.40
N ALA A 83 21.20 -43.67 -4.66
CA ALA A 83 20.36 -44.77 -4.13
C ALA A 83 18.85 -44.50 -4.31
N ARG A 84 18.44 -43.99 -5.48
CA ARG A 84 17.06 -43.57 -5.82
C ARG A 84 16.53 -42.39 -5.03
N THR A 85 17.35 -41.76 -4.19
CA THR A 85 17.02 -40.50 -3.54
C THR A 85 17.45 -39.34 -4.42
N ARG A 86 16.58 -38.39 -4.69
CA ARG A 86 16.89 -37.17 -5.41
C ARG A 86 16.98 -36.01 -4.42
N ILE A 87 18.09 -35.27 -4.47
CA ILE A 87 18.33 -34.08 -3.68
C ILE A 87 18.57 -32.92 -4.63
N SER A 88 17.83 -31.86 -4.47
CA SER A 88 18.04 -30.60 -5.20
C SER A 88 18.26 -29.48 -4.19
N LEU A 89 19.40 -28.80 -4.29
CA LEU A 89 19.76 -27.63 -3.49
C LEU A 89 19.89 -26.45 -4.42
N VAL A 90 19.30 -25.32 -4.08
CA VAL A 90 19.39 -24.08 -4.86
C VAL A 90 19.70 -22.91 -3.93
N GLY A 91 20.75 -22.18 -4.24
CA GLY A 91 21.01 -20.88 -3.65
C GLY A 91 20.69 -19.78 -4.65
N TYR A 92 20.06 -18.70 -4.21
CA TYR A 92 19.69 -17.61 -5.09
C TYR A 92 19.99 -16.24 -4.48
N PHE A 93 20.21 -15.27 -5.37
CA PHE A 93 20.38 -13.86 -5.05
C PHE A 93 19.58 -13.02 -6.05
N ASN A 94 18.66 -12.19 -5.54
CA ASN A 94 17.87 -11.26 -6.34
C ASN A 94 18.07 -9.85 -5.80
N ARG A 95 18.34 -8.92 -6.70
CA ARG A 95 18.43 -7.49 -6.39
C ARG A 95 17.51 -6.72 -7.33
N THR A 96 16.52 -6.06 -6.76
CA THR A 96 15.66 -5.13 -7.47
C THR A 96 16.17 -3.72 -7.23
N LYS A 97 16.66 -3.07 -8.28
CA LYS A 97 17.04 -1.67 -8.27
C LYS A 97 15.87 -0.80 -8.71
N LEU A 98 15.72 0.35 -8.08
CA LEU A 98 14.70 1.35 -8.42
C LEU A 98 13.27 0.75 -8.47
N PRO A 99 12.84 -0.05 -7.46
CA PRO A 99 11.48 -0.57 -7.43
C PRO A 99 10.49 0.59 -7.45
N TYR A 100 9.35 0.41 -8.14
CA TYR A 100 8.30 1.43 -8.12
C TYR A 100 7.61 1.47 -6.77
N LYS A 101 7.41 2.67 -6.28
CA LYS A 101 6.64 2.99 -5.07
C LYS A 101 5.81 4.25 -5.31
N TYR A 102 4.93 4.56 -4.36
CA TYR A 102 4.27 5.85 -4.31
C TYR A 102 4.82 6.65 -3.13
N ALA A 103 5.31 7.85 -3.41
CA ALA A 103 5.69 8.83 -2.41
C ALA A 103 4.49 9.72 -2.10
N SER A 104 4.23 9.95 -0.81
CA SER A 104 3.14 10.83 -0.38
C SER A 104 3.71 12.12 0.16
N THR A 105 3.05 13.22 -0.17
CA THR A 105 3.30 14.54 0.39
C THR A 105 1.98 15.16 0.84
N TYR A 106 2.04 16.17 1.68
CA TYR A 106 0.89 16.94 2.13
C TYR A 106 1.10 18.38 1.76
N THR A 107 0.08 18.98 1.13
CA THR A 107 0.09 20.40 0.75
C THR A 107 -1.08 21.12 1.39
N PRO A 108 -0.92 22.38 1.83
CA PRO A 108 -2.04 23.19 2.29
C PRO A 108 -3.04 23.38 1.15
N PHE A 109 -4.31 23.32 1.50
CA PHE A 109 -5.42 23.54 0.59
C PHE A 109 -6.46 24.44 1.25
N SER A 110 -6.85 25.50 0.56
CA SER A 110 -7.87 26.46 1.03
C SER A 110 -9.18 26.19 0.30
N TYR A 111 -10.28 26.27 1.04
CA TYR A 111 -11.62 26.07 0.51
C TYR A 111 -12.63 26.95 1.26
N ASP A 112 -13.77 27.23 0.65
CA ASP A 112 -14.82 28.04 1.25
C ASP A 112 -15.81 27.15 2.01
N VAL A 113 -16.11 27.56 3.22
CA VAL A 113 -17.16 26.97 4.08
C VAL A 113 -18.34 27.94 4.12
N LEU A 114 -19.54 27.41 3.94
CA LEU A 114 -20.75 28.20 4.01
C LEU A 114 -21.14 28.44 5.47
N GLN A 115 -21.43 29.66 5.81
CA GLN A 115 -21.88 30.07 7.13
C GLN A 115 -23.21 30.83 7.06
N LEU A 116 -23.89 30.88 8.19
CA LEU A 116 -25.08 31.71 8.35
C LEU A 116 -24.70 33.19 8.34
N PRO A 117 -25.56 34.05 7.76
CA PRO A 117 -25.38 35.51 7.85
C PRO A 117 -25.29 36.01 9.29
N ASP A 118 -24.55 37.07 9.50
CA ASP A 118 -24.43 37.71 10.80
C ASP A 118 -25.81 38.11 11.34
N GLY A 119 -26.04 37.82 12.61
CA GLY A 119 -27.31 38.08 13.27
C GLY A 119 -28.44 37.11 12.95
N PHE A 120 -28.19 36.08 12.14
CA PHE A 120 -29.18 35.02 11.89
C PHE A 120 -29.41 34.17 13.14
N THR A 121 -30.67 34.05 13.56
CA THR A 121 -31.05 33.18 14.67
C THR A 121 -31.50 31.84 14.13
N MET A 122 -30.87 30.77 14.60
CA MET A 122 -31.20 29.42 14.19
C MET A 122 -32.67 29.10 14.56
N PRO A 123 -33.51 28.71 13.60
CA PRO A 123 -34.87 28.28 13.85
C PRO A 123 -34.95 27.04 14.72
N THR A 124 -36.09 26.84 15.38
CA THR A 124 -36.32 25.67 16.23
C THR A 124 -36.40 24.37 15.41
N ASN A 125 -36.92 24.46 14.18
CA ASN A 125 -37.10 23.32 13.27
C ASN A 125 -36.59 23.70 11.86
N PRO A 126 -35.29 23.83 11.65
CA PRO A 126 -34.76 24.32 10.38
C PRO A 126 -34.94 23.31 9.27
N GLN A 127 -35.34 23.78 8.12
CA GLN A 127 -35.32 23.03 6.86
C GLN A 127 -34.15 23.54 6.01
N ILE A 128 -33.49 22.64 5.33
CA ILE A 128 -32.36 22.95 4.43
C ILE A 128 -32.73 22.56 3.02
N ASN A 129 -32.51 23.45 2.09
CA ASN A 129 -32.62 23.21 0.66
C ASN A 129 -31.34 23.58 -0.04
N VAL A 130 -30.94 22.77 -1.01
CA VAL A 130 -29.75 22.99 -1.83
C VAL A 130 -30.19 23.16 -3.28
N ASP A 131 -29.82 24.27 -3.87
CA ASP A 131 -29.94 24.44 -5.31
C ASP A 131 -28.80 23.68 -6.00
N ASN A 132 -29.13 22.58 -6.65
CA ASN A 132 -28.18 21.72 -7.34
C ASN A 132 -27.51 22.36 -8.56
N GLN A 133 -28.03 23.46 -9.07
CA GLN A 133 -27.43 24.17 -10.21
C GLN A 133 -26.34 25.16 -9.77
N THR A 134 -26.60 25.87 -8.68
CA THR A 134 -25.72 26.93 -8.17
C THR A 134 -24.88 26.51 -6.99
N GLY A 135 -25.23 25.41 -6.33
CA GLY A 135 -24.62 24.98 -5.06
C GLY A 135 -25.01 25.85 -3.87
N MET A 136 -25.98 26.78 -4.04
CA MET A 136 -26.47 27.63 -2.94
C MET A 136 -27.27 26.83 -1.95
N VAL A 137 -27.04 27.10 -0.68
CA VAL A 137 -27.74 26.49 0.45
C VAL A 137 -28.67 27.52 1.05
N TYR A 138 -29.88 27.08 1.30
CA TYR A 138 -30.93 27.90 1.93
C TYR A 138 -31.43 27.24 3.20
N ILE A 139 -31.72 28.05 4.21
CA ILE A 139 -32.28 27.60 5.49
C ILE A 139 -33.57 28.35 5.80
N ARG A 140 -34.54 27.67 6.35
CA ARG A 140 -35.77 28.28 6.86
C ARG A 140 -36.32 27.56 8.09
N ASP A 141 -37.12 28.26 8.88
CA ASP A 141 -37.98 27.67 9.89
C ASP A 141 -39.25 27.08 9.23
N ASN A 142 -39.76 26.01 9.77
CA ASN A 142 -41.02 25.44 9.34
C ASN A 142 -42.21 26.42 9.45
N ALA A 143 -42.16 27.37 10.39
CA ALA A 143 -43.15 28.42 10.55
C ALA A 143 -42.99 29.59 9.58
N SER A 144 -41.84 29.65 8.86
CA SER A 144 -41.52 30.73 7.92
C SER A 144 -41.71 30.30 6.49
N SER A 145 -42.23 31.15 5.65
CA SER A 145 -42.29 30.96 4.21
C SER A 145 -40.99 31.44 3.49
N TYR A 146 -40.10 32.11 4.20
CA TYR A 146 -38.88 32.68 3.62
C TYR A 146 -37.68 31.74 3.75
N TRP A 147 -36.98 31.60 2.66
CA TRP A 147 -35.71 30.93 2.60
C TRP A 147 -34.55 31.93 2.69
N THR A 148 -33.69 31.78 3.67
CA THR A 148 -32.51 32.61 3.85
C THR A 148 -31.30 31.95 3.20
N PRO A 149 -30.63 32.59 2.24
CA PRO A 149 -29.43 31.99 1.63
C PRO A 149 -28.27 31.99 2.64
N MET A 150 -27.47 30.94 2.57
CA MET A 150 -26.20 30.85 3.28
C MET A 150 -25.10 31.32 2.34
N ASP A 151 -24.98 32.63 2.20
CA ASP A 151 -24.08 33.27 1.23
C ASP A 151 -22.75 33.74 1.85
N VAL A 152 -22.64 33.66 3.18
CA VAL A 152 -21.37 33.99 3.86
C VAL A 152 -20.40 32.84 3.65
N LYS A 153 -19.29 33.15 2.99
CA LYS A 153 -18.20 32.22 2.78
C LYS A 153 -17.02 32.59 3.65
N VAL A 154 -16.55 31.63 4.42
CA VAL A 154 -15.35 31.76 5.19
C VAL A 154 -14.32 30.78 4.66
N THR A 155 -13.16 31.29 4.28
CA THR A 155 -12.07 30.43 3.79
C THR A 155 -11.49 29.65 4.96
N ASP A 156 -11.53 28.34 4.86
CA ASP A 156 -10.87 27.39 5.76
C ASP A 156 -9.69 26.72 5.05
N GLN A 157 -8.84 26.06 5.80
CA GLN A 157 -7.66 25.41 5.29
C GLN A 157 -7.56 23.98 5.82
N THR A 158 -7.12 23.08 4.97
CA THR A 158 -6.80 21.70 5.32
C THR A 158 -5.51 21.28 4.65
N PHE A 159 -4.93 20.17 5.09
CA PHE A 159 -3.84 19.54 4.38
C PHE A 159 -4.37 18.42 3.47
N VAL A 160 -3.88 18.43 2.28
CA VAL A 160 -4.28 17.52 1.23
C VAL A 160 -3.13 16.57 0.94
N LYS A 161 -3.37 15.27 1.11
CA LYS A 161 -2.41 14.24 0.73
C LYS A 161 -2.39 14.12 -0.79
N SER A 162 -1.22 14.31 -1.36
CA SER A 162 -0.93 13.99 -2.76
C SER A 162 0.04 12.83 -2.83
N THR A 163 -0.09 12.00 -3.84
CA THR A 163 0.82 10.89 -4.10
C THR A 163 1.38 11.01 -5.50
N SER A 164 2.66 10.68 -5.65
CA SER A 164 3.31 10.57 -6.95
C SER A 164 4.05 9.24 -7.05
N PRO A 165 4.13 8.64 -8.24
CA PRO A 165 5.01 7.50 -8.45
C PRO A 165 6.47 7.93 -8.29
N ASP A 166 7.26 7.07 -7.69
CA ASP A 166 8.68 7.30 -7.43
C ASP A 166 9.46 5.99 -7.50
N ASN A 167 10.77 6.09 -7.57
CA ASN A 167 11.65 4.94 -7.45
C ASN A 167 12.12 4.78 -6.00
N GLY A 168 11.90 3.59 -5.46
CA GLY A 168 12.41 3.20 -4.16
C GLY A 168 13.89 2.82 -4.18
N MET A 169 14.41 2.56 -2.99
CA MET A 169 15.75 2.00 -2.82
C MET A 169 15.78 0.49 -3.10
N ASP A 170 16.98 -0.03 -3.28
CA ASP A 170 17.20 -1.42 -3.63
C ASP A 170 16.54 -2.40 -2.64
N VAL A 171 15.88 -3.39 -3.20
CA VAL A 171 15.40 -4.56 -2.46
C VAL A 171 16.32 -5.74 -2.75
N ILE A 172 16.87 -6.33 -1.71
CA ILE A 172 17.74 -7.49 -1.81
C ILE A 172 17.02 -8.69 -1.21
N ARG A 173 16.94 -9.78 -1.98
CA ARG A 173 16.43 -11.07 -1.54
C ARG A 173 17.47 -12.13 -1.84
N ARG A 174 17.78 -12.97 -0.86
CA ARG A 174 18.67 -14.11 -1.02
C ARG A 174 18.17 -15.27 -0.18
N GLY A 175 18.46 -16.46 -0.63
CA GLY A 175 18.00 -17.63 0.10
C GLY A 175 18.59 -18.92 -0.44
N ALA A 176 18.17 -20.00 0.20
CA ALA A 176 18.47 -21.35 -0.22
C ALA A 176 17.20 -22.21 -0.13
N GLU A 177 17.05 -23.10 -1.08
CA GLU A 177 15.95 -24.04 -1.15
C GLU A 177 16.50 -25.45 -1.25
N MET A 178 15.85 -26.40 -0.60
CA MET A 178 16.19 -27.80 -0.60
C MET A 178 14.95 -28.64 -0.87
N ILE A 179 15.08 -29.58 -1.78
CA ILE A 179 14.06 -30.62 -2.03
C ILE A 179 14.75 -31.97 -1.95
N VAL A 180 14.18 -32.87 -1.15
CA VAL A 180 14.63 -34.25 -1.04
C VAL A 180 13.46 -35.19 -1.33
N ASP A 181 13.54 -35.90 -2.42
CA ASP A 181 12.61 -36.97 -2.78
C ASP A 181 13.21 -38.32 -2.39
N PHE A 182 12.62 -39.00 -1.43
CA PHE A 182 13.04 -40.34 -1.02
C PHE A 182 12.42 -41.42 -1.92
N PRO A 183 13.05 -42.59 -2.05
CA PRO A 183 12.44 -43.72 -2.76
C PRO A 183 11.17 -44.21 -2.04
N GLU A 184 10.29 -44.85 -2.79
CA GLU A 184 9.10 -45.51 -2.23
C GLU A 184 9.53 -46.62 -1.28
N ILE A 185 8.99 -46.59 -0.06
CA ILE A 185 9.11 -47.71 0.89
C ILE A 185 8.11 -48.77 0.52
N ILE A 186 8.59 -49.81 -0.17
CA ILE A 186 7.75 -50.80 -0.82
C ILE A 186 6.71 -51.47 0.11
N PRO A 187 7.02 -51.87 1.36
CA PRO A 187 6.05 -52.53 2.23
C PRO A 187 4.80 -51.71 2.52
N ILE A 188 4.98 -50.36 2.67
CA ILE A 188 3.90 -49.47 3.00
C ILE A 188 3.43 -48.64 1.80
N ARG A 189 4.04 -48.82 0.64
CA ARG A 189 3.73 -48.09 -0.59
C ARG A 189 3.74 -46.55 -0.42
N THR A 190 4.63 -46.07 0.42
CA THR A 190 4.70 -44.65 0.77
C THR A 190 6.03 -44.04 0.33
N GLN A 191 5.97 -42.91 -0.34
CA GLN A 191 7.09 -42.07 -0.69
C GLN A 191 7.06 -40.82 0.16
N PHE A 192 8.21 -40.39 0.68
CA PHE A 192 8.37 -39.15 1.40
C PHE A 192 9.07 -38.11 0.55
N ARG A 193 8.64 -36.89 0.69
CA ARG A 193 9.32 -35.68 0.16
C ARG A 193 9.48 -34.67 1.28
N VAL A 194 10.66 -34.11 1.37
CA VAL A 194 10.98 -32.99 2.27
C VAL A 194 11.34 -31.81 1.41
N ASP A 195 10.71 -30.69 1.64
CA ASP A 195 11.08 -29.40 1.05
C ASP A 195 11.29 -28.37 2.15
N ALA A 196 12.33 -27.57 2.01
CA ALA A 196 12.66 -26.49 2.92
C ALA A 196 13.19 -25.29 2.14
N ALA A 197 12.81 -24.09 2.59
CA ALA A 197 13.24 -22.84 2.01
C ALA A 197 13.62 -21.84 3.10
N TYR A 198 14.76 -21.22 2.97
CA TYR A 198 15.17 -20.09 3.78
C TYR A 198 15.32 -18.87 2.91
N THR A 199 14.65 -17.80 3.29
CA THR A 199 14.67 -16.52 2.60
C THR A 199 15.08 -15.38 3.53
N TYR A 200 16.05 -14.60 3.11
CA TYR A 200 16.40 -13.32 3.69
C TYR A 200 16.01 -12.20 2.74
N THR A 201 15.20 -11.25 3.20
CA THR A 201 14.84 -10.04 2.44
C THR A 201 15.29 -8.80 3.20
N LYS A 202 15.98 -7.91 2.50
CA LYS A 202 16.33 -6.58 2.98
C LYS A 202 15.66 -5.55 2.09
N TYR A 203 14.81 -4.75 2.68
CA TYR A 203 14.18 -3.58 2.08
C TYR A 203 14.65 -2.35 2.84
N ILE A 204 15.06 -1.32 2.15
CA ILE A 204 15.42 -0.02 2.72
C ILE A 204 14.51 1.02 2.09
N ASP A 205 13.96 1.89 2.90
CA ASP A 205 13.18 3.03 2.45
C ASP A 205 13.72 4.29 3.15
N ASN A 206 14.13 5.27 2.36
CA ASN A 206 14.60 6.57 2.83
C ASN A 206 13.58 7.67 2.58
N SER A 207 12.34 7.31 2.25
CA SER A 207 11.26 8.29 2.12
C SER A 207 10.96 8.92 3.47
N LEU A 208 10.56 10.17 3.44
CA LEU A 208 10.06 10.84 4.63
C LEU A 208 8.71 10.20 5.02
N SER A 209 8.54 9.90 6.30
CA SER A 209 7.28 9.48 6.86
C SER A 209 6.56 10.69 7.42
N TYR A 210 5.35 10.92 6.94
CA TYR A 210 4.50 12.02 7.38
C TYR A 210 3.47 11.53 8.38
N TYR A 211 3.19 12.37 9.37
CA TYR A 211 2.06 12.23 10.27
C TYR A 211 1.11 13.40 10.05
N TYR A 212 -0.15 13.11 9.80
CA TYR A 212 -1.20 14.10 9.65
C TYR A 212 -2.18 14.01 10.81
N GLN A 213 -2.41 15.11 11.48
CA GLN A 213 -3.37 15.24 12.56
C GLN A 213 -4.47 16.21 12.17
N ASN A 214 -5.71 15.73 12.22
CA ASN A 214 -6.90 16.53 12.02
C ASN A 214 -7.69 16.65 13.34
N GLY A 215 -8.24 17.83 13.60
CA GLY A 215 -9.14 18.03 14.72
C GLY A 215 -8.47 18.09 16.10
N TRP A 216 -7.17 18.37 16.16
CA TRP A 216 -6.51 18.61 17.44
C TRP A 216 -6.89 19.97 18.02
N SER A 217 -7.44 19.98 19.25
CA SER A 217 -7.74 21.21 19.97
C SER A 217 -6.72 21.46 21.07
N HIS A 218 -6.20 22.66 21.12
CA HIS A 218 -5.30 23.08 22.19
C HIS A 218 -6.10 23.83 23.29
N THR A 219 -5.99 23.40 24.53
CA THR A 219 -6.76 23.95 25.65
C THR A 219 -6.52 25.44 25.95
N SER A 220 -5.34 25.97 25.58
CA SER A 220 -5.00 27.38 25.78
C SER A 220 -5.53 28.32 24.68
N LEU A 221 -6.01 27.77 23.58
CA LEU A 221 -6.57 28.52 22.45
C LEU A 221 -8.03 28.10 22.26
N ALA A 222 -8.87 28.48 23.21
CA ALA A 222 -10.26 28.08 23.27
C ALA A 222 -10.95 28.08 21.88
N ASN A 223 -11.56 26.95 21.55
CA ASN A 223 -12.37 26.73 20.35
C ASN A 223 -11.66 26.76 18.99
N ARG A 224 -10.35 26.59 18.93
CA ARG A 224 -9.64 26.41 17.66
C ARG A 224 -9.21 24.98 17.47
N SER A 225 -9.61 24.38 16.36
CA SER A 225 -9.03 23.12 15.92
C SER A 225 -7.83 23.39 15.02
N TYR A 226 -6.77 22.63 15.22
CA TYR A 226 -5.56 22.73 14.44
C TYR A 226 -5.37 21.49 13.61
N GLN A 227 -4.89 21.71 12.41
CA GLN A 227 -4.39 20.64 11.56
C GLN A 227 -2.89 20.84 11.42
N TYR A 228 -2.13 19.78 11.53
CA TYR A 228 -0.70 19.84 11.28
C TYR A 228 -0.18 18.58 10.56
N VAL A 229 0.89 18.77 9.83
CA VAL A 229 1.67 17.71 9.22
C VAL A 229 3.03 17.70 9.86
N GLY A 230 3.34 16.60 10.52
CA GLY A 230 4.66 16.36 11.10
C GLY A 230 5.47 15.39 10.24
N ILE A 231 6.78 15.47 10.36
CA ILE A 231 7.71 14.52 9.77
C ILE A 231 8.34 13.73 10.91
N TYR A 232 8.30 12.42 10.83
CA TYR A 232 8.98 11.59 11.82
C TYR A 232 10.49 11.77 11.72
N ALA A 233 11.15 11.86 12.86
CA ALA A 233 12.58 11.96 12.95
C ALA A 233 13.11 11.02 14.05
N ASN A 234 14.35 10.59 13.90
CA ASN A 234 15.09 9.86 14.92
C ASN A 234 16.33 10.69 15.26
N GLY A 235 16.25 11.47 16.34
CA GLY A 235 17.26 12.48 16.65
C GLY A 235 17.32 13.53 15.54
N ASP A 236 18.52 13.87 15.11
CA ASP A 236 18.75 14.84 14.04
C ASP A 236 18.46 14.32 12.63
N ASN A 237 18.18 13.02 12.51
CA ASN A 237 17.88 12.41 11.22
C ASN A 237 16.39 12.45 10.95
N LEU A 238 16.00 13.19 9.91
CA LEU A 238 14.66 13.12 9.36
C LEU A 238 14.46 11.72 8.80
N SER A 239 13.55 11.04 9.34
CA SER A 239 13.02 9.84 8.80
C SER A 239 12.37 9.01 9.82
N THR A 240 11.69 8.32 9.66
CA THR A 240 11.39 7.11 9.06
C THR A 240 11.28 6.02 10.12
N THR A 241 10.20 6.04 10.84
CA THR A 241 9.76 4.85 11.58
C THR A 241 9.68 3.63 10.67
N ALA A 242 9.76 3.82 9.35
CA ALA A 242 9.62 2.79 8.34
C ALA A 242 10.85 2.59 7.46
N ASN A 243 12.05 2.93 7.92
CA ASN A 243 13.29 2.95 7.12
C ASN A 243 13.78 1.62 6.60
N GLY A 244 12.95 0.71 6.54
CA GLY A 244 13.24 -0.55 5.95
C GLY A 244 12.99 -1.71 6.89
N LYS A 245 13.06 -2.86 6.30
CA LYS A 245 12.77 -4.11 6.98
C LYS A 245 13.79 -5.15 6.58
N ARG A 246 14.25 -5.91 7.57
CA ARG A 246 14.97 -7.16 7.36
C ARG A 246 14.06 -8.28 7.81
N THR A 247 13.81 -9.21 6.92
CA THR A 247 12.94 -10.35 7.20
C THR A 247 13.71 -11.63 6.95
N HIS A 248 13.56 -12.57 7.85
CA HIS A 248 14.03 -13.95 7.73
C HIS A 248 12.79 -14.84 7.73
N SER A 249 12.68 -15.73 6.77
CA SER A 249 11.63 -16.74 6.69
C SER A 249 12.28 -18.11 6.53
N LEU A 250 11.77 -19.06 7.27
CA LEU A 250 12.11 -20.48 7.14
C LEU A 250 10.78 -21.23 6.99
N ASP A 251 10.64 -21.89 5.86
CA ASP A 251 9.49 -22.72 5.55
C ASP A 251 9.99 -24.15 5.34
N ALA A 252 9.33 -25.14 5.94
CA ALA A 252 9.68 -26.54 5.78
C ALA A 252 8.41 -27.40 5.78
N ASN A 253 8.34 -28.32 4.83
CA ASN A 253 7.23 -29.23 4.67
C ASN A 253 7.72 -30.67 4.50
N ILE A 254 6.92 -31.61 4.99
CA ILE A 254 7.10 -33.03 4.76
C ILE A 254 5.80 -33.55 4.13
N THR A 255 5.93 -34.13 2.96
CA THR A 255 4.81 -34.76 2.23
C THR A 255 4.99 -36.26 2.21
N ALA A 256 3.97 -37.00 2.59
CA ALA A 256 3.91 -38.46 2.46
C ALA A 256 2.88 -38.80 1.39
N ILE A 257 3.27 -39.56 0.37
CA ILE A 257 2.40 -40.01 -0.72
C ILE A 257 2.25 -41.52 -0.61
N THR A 258 1.06 -41.99 -0.21
CA THR A 258 0.76 -43.42 -0.05
C THR A 258 -0.13 -43.91 -1.20
N ARG A 259 0.28 -44.99 -1.86
CA ARG A 259 -0.50 -45.62 -2.92
C ARG A 259 -1.22 -46.82 -2.37
N ILE A 260 -2.53 -46.90 -2.56
CA ILE A 260 -3.38 -48.05 -2.17
C ILE A 260 -3.89 -48.73 -3.44
N PRO A 261 -3.13 -49.70 -4.03
CA PRO A 261 -3.45 -50.26 -5.34
C PRO A 261 -4.82 -50.95 -5.39
N LYS A 262 -5.21 -51.65 -4.31
CA LYS A 262 -6.52 -52.33 -4.23
C LYS A 262 -7.70 -51.36 -4.31
N ALA A 263 -7.57 -50.16 -3.77
CA ALA A 263 -8.60 -49.12 -3.84
C ALA A 263 -8.40 -48.16 -5.02
N ARG A 264 -7.35 -48.31 -5.82
CA ARG A 264 -6.93 -47.36 -6.88
C ARG A 264 -6.83 -45.92 -6.37
N LEU A 265 -6.36 -45.75 -5.12
CA LEU A 265 -6.32 -44.49 -4.43
C LEU A 265 -4.86 -44.07 -4.17
N ILE A 266 -4.60 -42.76 -4.26
CA ILE A 266 -3.36 -42.10 -3.85
C ILE A 266 -3.74 -41.06 -2.79
N ILE A 267 -3.11 -41.13 -1.66
CA ILE A 267 -3.30 -40.19 -0.52
C ILE A 267 -2.00 -39.49 -0.25
#